data_a35578a8c108d1feca187fbf6ec95a9f
#
_entry.id   a35578a8c108d1feca187fbf6ec95a9f
#
_cell.length_a   1.000
_cell.length_b   1.000
_cell.length_c   1.000
_cell.angle_alpha   90.00
_cell.angle_beta   90.00
_cell.angle_gamma   90.00
#
_symmetry.space_group_name_H-M   'P 1'
#
loop_
_entity.id
_entity.type
_entity.pdbx_description
1 polymer ?
#
loop_
_entity_poly.entity_id
_entity_poly.type
_entity_poly.pdbx_seq_one_letter_code
_entity_poly.pdbx_strand_id
1 'polypeptide(L)'
;MDLTSKNYLKWVANKRCIYHGTAETVVPHHIRSLRLGAGMGIKAPDINTIPVCHECHTNCHNGTIDLETQLMWCLQTINNALAEGEIQYG
;
A
#
# COMPACT_ATOMS: atom_id res chain seq x y z
N MET A 1 -1.71 9.88 15.83
CA MET A 1 -1.38 9.47 14.44
C MET A 1 -2.63 8.93 13.78
N ASP A 2 -2.99 9.48 12.64
CA ASP A 2 -4.16 9.02 11.90
C ASP A 2 -3.71 8.11 10.74
N LEU A 3 -3.95 6.83 10.87
CA LEU A 3 -3.53 5.83 9.89
C LEU A 3 -4.59 5.48 8.86
N THR A 4 -5.76 6.13 8.95
CA THR A 4 -6.89 5.83 8.07
C THR A 4 -7.34 7.03 7.27
N SER A 5 -6.54 8.08 7.24
CA SER A 5 -6.94 9.32 6.59
C SER A 5 -6.99 9.16 5.08
N LYS A 6 -7.93 9.86 4.46
CA LYS A 6 -7.99 9.97 3.00
C LYS A 6 -6.70 10.58 2.45
N ASN A 7 -6.03 11.39 3.25
CA ASN A 7 -4.77 12.01 2.86
C ASN A 7 -3.67 10.98 2.65
N TYR A 8 -3.63 9.94 3.47
CA TYR A 8 -2.65 8.87 3.30
C TYR A 8 -2.85 8.14 1.97
N LEU A 9 -4.10 7.79 1.64
CA LEU A 9 -4.38 7.14 0.36
C LEU A 9 -4.03 8.01 -0.83
N LYS A 10 -4.30 9.32 -0.75
CA LYS A 10 -3.89 10.26 -1.80
C LYS A 10 -2.38 10.32 -1.93
N TRP A 11 -1.67 10.33 -0.81
CA TRP A 11 -0.21 10.35 -0.81
C TRP A 11 0.33 9.10 -1.50
N VAL A 12 -0.20 7.91 -1.17
CA VAL A 12 0.20 6.65 -1.80
C VAL A 12 -0.09 6.69 -3.30
N ALA A 13 -1.27 7.15 -3.70
CA ALA A 13 -1.67 7.20 -5.10
C ALA A 13 -0.82 8.16 -5.94
N ASN A 14 -0.16 9.12 -5.30
CA ASN A 14 0.70 10.09 -5.99
C ASN A 14 2.17 9.65 -6.02
N LYS A 15 2.49 8.48 -5.49
CA LYS A 15 3.84 7.94 -5.55
C LYS A 15 4.03 7.14 -6.84
N ARG A 16 5.28 6.88 -7.17
CA ARG A 16 5.60 6.01 -8.31
C ARG A 16 5.35 4.56 -7.92
N CYS A 17 5.05 3.71 -8.90
CA CYS A 17 4.94 2.27 -8.68
C CYS A 17 6.20 1.78 -7.98
N ILE A 18 6.02 1.07 -6.88
CA ILE A 18 7.14 0.62 -6.05
C ILE A 18 8.06 -0.38 -6.78
N TYR A 19 7.55 -1.04 -7.80
CA TYR A 19 8.30 -2.01 -8.58
C TYR A 19 8.83 -1.41 -9.89
N HIS A 20 7.95 -0.81 -10.69
CA HIS A 20 8.32 -0.31 -12.03
C HIS A 20 8.85 1.13 -12.03
N GLY A 21 8.57 1.90 -10.97
CA GLY A 21 8.99 3.30 -10.90
C GLY A 21 8.20 4.25 -11.78
N THR A 22 7.14 3.79 -12.44
CA THR A 22 6.30 4.64 -13.26
C THR A 22 5.31 5.43 -12.41
N ALA A 23 4.97 6.63 -12.87
CA ALA A 23 3.92 7.44 -12.24
C ALA A 23 2.55 7.20 -12.90
N GLU A 24 2.50 6.42 -13.97
CA GLU A 24 1.28 6.16 -14.70
C GLU A 24 0.48 5.04 -14.05
N THR A 25 -0.83 5.21 -14.01
CA THR A 25 -1.80 4.21 -13.54
C THR A 25 -1.58 3.72 -12.11
N VAL A 26 -0.84 4.47 -11.29
CA VAL A 26 -0.57 4.07 -9.91
C VAL A 26 -1.82 4.20 -9.04
N VAL A 27 -2.11 3.14 -8.31
CA VAL A 27 -3.23 3.09 -7.36
C VAL A 27 -2.72 2.57 -6.02
N PRO A 28 -3.37 2.93 -4.90
CA PRO A 28 -3.06 2.34 -3.61
C PRO A 28 -3.71 0.95 -3.52
N HIS A 29 -2.89 -0.08 -3.48
CA HIS A 29 -3.36 -1.46 -3.32
C HIS A 29 -3.41 -1.82 -1.85
N HIS A 30 -4.59 -2.16 -1.35
CA HIS A 30 -4.75 -2.65 0.03
C HIS A 30 -4.32 -4.12 0.08
N ILE A 31 -3.35 -4.40 0.94
CA ILE A 31 -2.88 -5.77 1.14
C ILE A 31 -3.93 -6.50 1.99
N ARG A 32 -4.46 -7.59 1.47
CA ARG A 32 -5.52 -8.34 2.12
C ARG A 32 -4.98 -9.64 2.69
N SER A 33 -5.12 -9.78 4.01
CA SER A 33 -4.71 -10.98 4.72
C SER A 33 -5.45 -11.04 6.05
N LEU A 34 -5.93 -12.21 6.43
CA LEU A 34 -6.54 -12.40 7.75
C LEU A 34 -5.58 -12.03 8.86
N ARG A 35 -4.27 -12.22 8.64
CA ARG A 35 -3.24 -11.88 9.61
C ARG A 35 -3.12 -10.38 9.82
N LEU A 36 -3.58 -9.58 8.86
CA LEU A 36 -3.52 -8.12 8.94
C LEU A 36 -4.87 -7.52 9.31
N GLY A 37 -5.82 -8.35 9.77
CA GLY A 37 -7.13 -7.87 10.15
C GLY A 37 -8.11 -7.72 9.00
N ALA A 38 -7.74 -8.15 7.79
CA ALA A 38 -8.64 -8.14 6.65
C ALA A 38 -9.20 -9.54 6.43
N GLY A 39 -10.49 -9.64 6.11
CA GLY A 39 -11.13 -10.93 5.89
C GLY A 39 -12.55 -10.71 5.40
N MET A 40 -13.40 -11.73 5.53
CA MET A 40 -14.79 -11.65 5.10
C MET A 40 -15.49 -10.50 5.80
N GLY A 41 -15.91 -9.50 5.02
CA GLY A 41 -16.63 -8.34 5.55
C GLY A 41 -15.78 -7.35 6.32
N ILE A 42 -14.46 -7.58 6.45
CA ILE A 42 -13.56 -6.69 7.16
C ILE A 42 -12.68 -5.97 6.14
N LYS A 43 -12.75 -4.64 6.16
CA LYS A 43 -11.96 -3.81 5.26
C LYS A 43 -10.52 -3.75 5.75
N ALA A 44 -9.56 -3.88 4.83
CA ALA A 44 -8.14 -3.74 5.17
C ALA A 44 -7.84 -2.30 5.61
N PRO A 45 -7.02 -2.11 6.67
CA PRO A 45 -6.60 -0.78 7.09
C PRO A 45 -5.86 -0.03 5.99
N ASP A 46 -6.07 1.28 5.90
CA ASP A 46 -5.47 2.11 4.86
C ASP A 46 -3.94 2.18 4.95
N ILE A 47 -3.38 1.99 6.15
CA ILE A 47 -1.93 1.94 6.32
C ILE A 47 -1.30 0.74 5.61
N ASN A 48 -2.08 -0.30 5.34
CA ASN A 48 -1.62 -1.50 4.67
C ASN A 48 -1.78 -1.39 3.15
N THR A 49 -1.28 -0.29 2.59
CA THR A 49 -1.34 -0.04 1.16
C THR A 49 0.04 0.13 0.56
N ILE A 50 0.15 -0.18 -0.73
CA ILE A 50 1.36 0.01 -1.49
C ILE A 50 1.02 0.70 -2.82
N PRO A 51 1.90 1.59 -3.32
CA PRO A 51 1.69 2.22 -4.62
C PRO A 51 2.09 1.25 -5.74
N VAL A 52 1.15 0.85 -6.56
CA VAL A 52 1.41 -0.10 -7.65
C VAL A 52 0.71 0.38 -8.92
N CYS A 53 1.37 0.18 -10.06
CA CYS A 53 0.75 0.45 -11.35
C CYS A 53 -0.30 -0.63 -11.63
N HIS A 54 -1.07 -0.43 -12.71
CA HIS A 54 -2.15 -1.36 -13.06
C HIS A 54 -1.65 -2.79 -13.20
N GLU A 55 -0.51 -3.00 -13.86
CA GLU A 55 0.07 -4.33 -14.03
C GLU A 55 0.42 -4.98 -12.69
N CYS A 56 1.11 -4.24 -11.81
CA CYS A 56 1.47 -4.75 -10.50
C CYS A 56 0.24 -5.00 -9.63
N HIS A 57 -0.78 -4.15 -9.75
CA HIS A 57 -2.04 -4.32 -9.02
C HIS A 57 -2.69 -5.66 -9.40
N THR A 58 -2.75 -5.95 -10.70
CA THR A 58 -3.25 -7.23 -11.19
C THR A 58 -2.40 -8.39 -10.67
N ASN A 59 -1.07 -8.24 -10.70
CA ASN A 59 -0.15 -9.28 -10.24
C ASN A 59 -0.25 -9.53 -8.73
N CYS A 60 -0.58 -8.51 -7.95
CA CYS A 60 -0.86 -8.69 -6.53
C CYS A 60 -2.13 -9.52 -6.30
N HIS A 61 -3.16 -9.29 -7.10
CA HIS A 61 -4.42 -10.01 -6.97
C HIS A 61 -4.32 -11.46 -7.43
N ASN A 62 -3.54 -11.73 -8.48
CA ASN A 62 -3.46 -13.09 -9.03
C ASN A 62 -2.36 -13.95 -8.39
N GLY A 63 -1.63 -13.42 -7.42
CA GLY A 63 -0.60 -14.17 -6.70
C GLY A 63 0.77 -14.20 -7.38
N THR A 64 0.95 -13.55 -8.53
CA THR A 64 2.25 -13.45 -9.18
C THR A 64 3.24 -12.70 -8.28
N ILE A 65 2.74 -11.63 -7.63
CA ILE A 65 3.48 -10.96 -6.56
C ILE A 65 2.92 -11.51 -5.25
N ASP A 66 3.76 -12.26 -4.53
CA ASP A 66 3.31 -12.96 -3.32
C ASP A 66 3.09 -11.99 -2.14
N LEU A 67 2.43 -12.51 -1.11
CA LEU A 67 2.09 -11.71 0.07
C LEU A 67 3.34 -11.20 0.77
N GLU A 68 4.37 -12.00 0.88
CA GLU A 68 5.60 -11.63 1.56
C GLU A 68 6.25 -10.42 0.89
N THR A 69 6.31 -10.42 -0.44
CA THR A 69 6.82 -9.28 -1.20
C THR A 69 5.96 -8.04 -0.99
N GLN A 70 4.64 -8.20 -0.99
CA GLN A 70 3.72 -7.09 -0.73
C GLN A 70 3.94 -6.50 0.66
N LEU A 71 4.18 -7.34 1.66
CA LEU A 71 4.44 -6.87 3.02
C LEU A 71 5.74 -6.09 3.12
N MET A 72 6.78 -6.55 2.41
CA MET A 72 8.06 -5.82 2.36
C MET A 72 7.87 -4.45 1.73
N TRP A 73 7.10 -4.38 0.64
CA TRP A 73 6.81 -3.11 -0.02
C TRP A 73 5.96 -2.19 0.87
N CYS A 74 5.07 -2.77 1.66
CA CYS A 74 4.27 -2.00 2.62
C CYS A 74 5.16 -1.35 3.68
N LEU A 75 6.09 -2.11 4.24
CA LEU A 75 7.04 -1.56 5.22
C LEU A 75 7.88 -0.44 4.61
N GLN A 76 8.33 -0.61 3.38
CA GLN A 76 9.08 0.41 2.67
C GLN A 76 8.24 1.68 2.46
N THR A 77 6.98 1.50 2.10
CA THR A 77 6.05 2.62 1.91
C THR A 77 5.82 3.36 3.22
N ILE A 78 5.62 2.64 4.33
CA ILE A 78 5.45 3.24 5.66
C ILE A 78 6.70 4.01 6.06
N ASN A 79 7.89 3.44 5.83
CA ASN A 79 9.14 4.12 6.14
C ASN A 79 9.29 5.42 5.34
N ASN A 80 8.90 5.41 4.07
CA ASN A 80 8.91 6.60 3.25
C ASN A 80 7.92 7.65 3.76
N ALA A 81 6.74 7.21 4.21
CA ALA A 81 5.74 8.11 4.76
C ALA A 81 6.23 8.77 6.05
N LEU A 82 6.92 8.03 6.90
CA LEU A 82 7.53 8.59 8.11
C LEU A 82 8.61 9.60 7.76
N ALA A 83 9.46 9.27 6.79
CA ALA A 83 10.55 10.15 6.38
C ALA A 83 10.03 11.46 5.76
N GLU A 84 8.89 11.40 5.06
CA GLU A 84 8.29 12.59 4.44
C GLU A 84 7.34 13.34 5.37
N GLY A 85 7.13 12.84 6.58
CA GLY A 85 6.22 13.48 7.52
C GLY A 85 4.75 13.26 7.25
N GLU A 86 4.41 12.34 6.33
CA GLU A 86 3.01 12.05 6.01
C GLU A 86 2.31 11.34 7.16
N ILE A 87 3.03 10.50 7.89
CA ILE A 87 2.59 9.92 9.16
C ILE A 87 3.64 10.21 10.21
N GLN A 88 3.22 10.23 11.47
CA GLN A 88 4.10 10.56 12.60
C GLN A 88 3.91 9.56 13.72
N TYR A 89 4.96 9.38 14.52
CA TYR A 89 4.83 8.62 15.76
C TYR A 89 3.91 9.39 16.70
N GLY A 90 2.88 8.71 17.17
CA GLY A 90 1.83 9.29 17.99
C GLY A 90 2.16 9.52 19.42
#